data_fecc7e2dc10ae8fe5d52ac12c9677ae9
#
_entry.id   fecc7e2dc10ae8fe5d52ac12c9677ae9
#
_cell.length_a   1.000
_cell.length_b   1.000
_cell.length_c   1.000
_cell.angle_alpha   90.00
_cell.angle_beta   90.00
_cell.angle_gamma   90.00
#
_symmetry.space_group_name_H-M   'P 1'
#
loop_
_entity.id
_entity.type
_entity.pdbx_description
1 polymer ?
#
loop_
_entity_poly.entity_id
_entity_poly.type
_entity_poly.pdbx_seq_one_letter_code
_entity_poly.pdbx_strand_id
1 'polypeptide(L)'
;LMAPAKRIIEARASGMFTHDSSLSADPRESLPYVARGENGAIFEGRLTSPIARVPKVIEACPGICVKGRNLRSFVYTTDVAIIRNCNADAIFAVYPFTGEPIITQALMSVAQNPLFVGVGGGTTTGSRVIELAMMAEMQGAAGVVLNAPSSPETVENVMTTVDIPVVASVVADNELVDEKIQAGAAILNVAAGAATTQVVRSIRERHPEMPIMAS
;
A
#
# COMPACT_ATOMS: atom_id res chain seq x y z
N LEU A 1 -33.37 4.38 -7.11
CA LEU A 1 -32.15 4.92 -6.52
C LEU A 1 -31.16 3.75 -6.42
N MET A 2 -30.34 3.56 -7.46
CA MET A 2 -29.24 2.58 -7.39
C MET A 2 -28.23 3.08 -6.36
N ALA A 3 -27.90 2.22 -5.41
CA ALA A 3 -26.96 2.53 -4.35
C ALA A 3 -25.60 2.95 -4.93
N PRO A 4 -24.94 3.96 -4.38
CA PRO A 4 -23.65 4.48 -4.85
C PRO A 4 -22.55 3.40 -4.93
N ALA A 5 -22.69 2.31 -4.20
CA ALA A 5 -21.77 1.16 -4.23
C ALA A 5 -21.61 0.50 -5.61
N LYS A 6 -22.68 0.43 -6.41
CA LYS A 6 -22.61 -0.22 -7.73
C LYS A 6 -21.76 0.59 -8.75
N ARG A 7 -21.79 1.93 -8.65
CA ARG A 7 -20.98 2.81 -9.51
C ARG A 7 -19.48 2.74 -9.17
N ILE A 8 -19.15 2.54 -7.92
CA ILE A 8 -17.76 2.39 -7.47
C ILE A 8 -17.15 1.09 -7.99
N ILE A 9 -17.96 0.02 -8.09
CA ILE A 9 -17.54 -1.29 -8.58
C ILE A 9 -17.32 -1.28 -10.10
N GLU A 10 -18.18 -0.62 -10.87
CA GLU A 10 -18.04 -0.51 -12.32
C GLU A 10 -16.84 0.34 -12.76
N ALA A 11 -16.48 1.37 -11.98
CA ALA A 11 -15.29 2.18 -12.22
C ALA A 11 -13.97 1.46 -11.88
N ARG A 12 -14.02 0.28 -11.27
CA ARG A 12 -12.88 -0.48 -10.76
C ARG A 12 -12.74 -1.86 -11.37
N ALA A 13 -13.02 -2.00 -12.63
CA ALA A 13 -12.78 -3.23 -13.41
C ALA A 13 -11.29 -3.66 -13.46
N SER A 14 -10.42 -3.08 -12.62
CA SER A 14 -9.01 -3.47 -12.42
C SER A 14 -8.81 -4.64 -11.42
N GLY A 15 -9.87 -5.29 -10.98
CA GLY A 15 -9.78 -6.55 -10.23
C GLY A 15 -9.23 -6.48 -8.81
N MET A 16 -9.05 -5.28 -8.23
CA MET A 16 -8.38 -5.12 -6.92
C MET A 16 -9.33 -5.28 -5.73
N PHE A 17 -10.64 -5.08 -5.91
CA PHE A 17 -11.63 -5.21 -4.84
C PHE A 17 -12.85 -6.00 -5.30
N THR A 18 -13.34 -6.90 -4.47
CA THR A 18 -14.58 -7.64 -4.70
C THR A 18 -15.69 -7.10 -3.79
N HIS A 19 -16.90 -6.97 -4.32
CA HIS A 19 -18.07 -6.64 -3.52
C HIS A 19 -18.54 -7.88 -2.77
N ASP A 20 -18.72 -7.74 -1.46
CA ASP A 20 -19.38 -8.78 -0.66
C ASP A 20 -20.91 -8.69 -0.89
N SER A 21 -21.41 -9.59 -1.74
CA SER A 21 -22.84 -9.70 -2.03
C SER A 21 -23.67 -10.32 -0.88
N SER A 22 -23.00 -10.73 0.22
CA SER A 22 -23.66 -11.31 1.38
C SER A 22 -24.28 -10.26 2.33
N LEU A 23 -24.00 -8.97 2.08
CA LEU A 23 -24.61 -7.89 2.86
C LEU A 23 -26.08 -7.71 2.44
N SER A 24 -26.99 -8.11 3.31
CA SER A 24 -28.44 -7.96 3.12
C SER A 24 -28.85 -6.48 2.97
N ALA A 25 -29.83 -6.24 2.11
CA ALA A 25 -30.44 -4.93 1.93
C ALA A 25 -31.61 -4.67 2.93
N ASP A 26 -31.96 -5.63 3.78
CA ASP A 26 -33.05 -5.48 4.76
C ASP A 26 -32.59 -4.60 5.95
N PRO A 27 -33.26 -3.45 6.20
CA PRO A 27 -32.94 -2.58 7.34
C PRO A 27 -33.05 -3.27 8.70
N ARG A 28 -33.81 -4.36 8.79
CA ARG A 28 -33.99 -5.13 10.05
C ARG A 28 -32.82 -6.05 10.34
N GLU A 29 -32.02 -6.38 9.33
CA GLU A 29 -30.76 -7.13 9.47
C GLU A 29 -29.58 -6.20 9.79
N SER A 30 -29.82 -4.92 10.03
CA SER A 30 -28.80 -3.89 10.30
C SER A 30 -28.32 -3.82 11.75
N LEU A 31 -28.76 -4.72 12.61
CA LEU A 31 -28.18 -4.85 13.95
C LEU A 31 -26.74 -5.37 13.80
N PRO A 32 -25.80 -4.89 14.62
CA PRO A 32 -24.43 -5.37 14.59
C PRO A 32 -24.44 -6.88 14.74
N TYR A 33 -23.99 -7.57 13.69
CA TYR A 33 -23.86 -9.02 13.71
C TYR A 33 -22.68 -9.39 14.62
N VAL A 34 -22.93 -10.21 15.62
CA VAL A 34 -21.92 -10.75 16.50
C VAL A 34 -21.70 -12.22 16.15
N ALA A 35 -20.63 -12.52 15.43
CA ALA A 35 -20.17 -13.89 15.22
C ALA A 35 -19.12 -14.25 16.28
N ARG A 36 -19.05 -15.54 16.65
CA ARG A 36 -17.89 -16.06 17.38
C ARG A 36 -16.88 -16.59 16.36
N GLY A 37 -15.78 -15.87 16.19
CA GLY A 37 -14.61 -16.37 15.46
C GLY A 37 -13.68 -17.16 16.41
N GLU A 38 -12.68 -17.80 15.84
CA GLU A 38 -11.65 -18.54 16.60
C GLU A 38 -10.91 -17.66 17.63
N ASN A 39 -10.86 -16.33 17.42
CA ASN A 39 -10.15 -15.35 18.24
C ASN A 39 -11.08 -14.40 19.02
N GLY A 40 -12.36 -14.76 19.20
CA GLY A 40 -13.30 -13.93 19.99
C GLY A 40 -14.53 -13.44 19.21
N ALA A 41 -15.26 -12.49 19.79
CA ALA A 41 -16.45 -11.93 19.17
C ALA A 41 -16.10 -10.95 18.04
N ILE A 42 -16.72 -11.16 16.87
CA ILE A 42 -16.56 -10.31 15.69
C ILE A 42 -17.82 -9.44 15.57
N PHE A 43 -17.65 -8.13 15.56
CA PHE A 43 -18.72 -7.18 15.33
C PHE A 43 -18.65 -6.67 13.89
N GLU A 44 -19.66 -6.97 13.09
CA GLU A 44 -19.81 -6.44 11.74
C GLU A 44 -21.12 -5.69 11.62
N GLY A 45 -21.06 -4.40 11.40
CA GLY A 45 -22.22 -3.56 11.13
C GLY A 45 -22.31 -3.20 9.64
N ARG A 46 -23.51 -3.27 9.07
CA ARG A 46 -23.76 -2.98 7.66
C ARG A 46 -23.20 -1.63 7.18
N LEU A 47 -23.22 -0.62 8.04
CA LEU A 47 -22.75 0.74 7.70
C LEU A 47 -21.29 0.99 8.07
N THR A 48 -20.68 0.13 8.89
CA THR A 48 -19.31 0.33 9.41
C THR A 48 -18.32 -0.72 8.90
N SER A 49 -18.81 -1.81 8.30
CA SER A 49 -17.96 -2.80 7.67
C SER A 49 -17.32 -2.26 6.38
N PRO A 50 -16.04 -2.59 6.09
CA PRO A 50 -15.40 -2.18 4.85
C PRO A 50 -16.16 -2.70 3.63
N ILE A 51 -16.51 -1.79 2.72
CA ILE A 51 -17.22 -2.13 1.47
C ILE A 51 -16.22 -2.59 0.40
N ALA A 52 -15.04 -1.95 0.34
CA ALA A 52 -13.96 -2.32 -0.56
C ALA A 52 -13.09 -3.40 0.09
N ARG A 53 -13.25 -4.65 -0.36
CA ARG A 53 -12.55 -5.81 0.23
C ARG A 53 -11.42 -6.27 -0.65
N VAL A 54 -10.31 -6.63 -0.01
CA VAL A 54 -9.16 -7.27 -0.68
C VAL A 54 -9.55 -8.66 -1.13
N PRO A 55 -9.10 -9.12 -2.32
CA PRO A 55 -9.34 -10.49 -2.78
C PRO A 55 -8.78 -11.53 -1.79
N LYS A 56 -9.54 -12.57 -1.49
CA LYS A 56 -9.15 -13.63 -0.54
C LYS A 56 -7.83 -14.33 -0.91
N VAL A 57 -7.48 -14.37 -2.19
CA VAL A 57 -6.23 -14.98 -2.66
C VAL A 57 -4.99 -14.34 -2.00
N ILE A 58 -5.07 -13.08 -1.59
CA ILE A 58 -3.99 -12.36 -0.91
C ILE A 58 -3.68 -12.95 0.48
N GLU A 59 -4.64 -13.62 1.11
CA GLU A 59 -4.43 -14.30 2.40
C GLU A 59 -3.36 -15.41 2.31
N ALA A 60 -3.11 -15.95 1.11
CA ALA A 60 -2.05 -16.93 0.86
C ALA A 60 -0.63 -16.31 0.82
N CYS A 61 -0.51 -14.99 0.74
CA CYS A 61 0.80 -14.32 0.75
C CYS A 61 1.42 -14.37 2.15
N PRO A 62 2.75 -14.55 2.27
CA PRO A 62 3.42 -14.55 3.57
C PRO A 62 3.33 -13.20 4.29
N GLY A 63 3.27 -12.10 3.53
CA GLY A 63 3.25 -10.74 4.05
C GLY A 63 4.65 -10.19 4.36
N ILE A 64 4.67 -8.92 4.75
CA ILE A 64 5.86 -8.18 5.16
C ILE A 64 5.63 -7.66 6.57
N CYS A 65 6.53 -7.96 7.50
CA CYS A 65 6.39 -7.50 8.88
C CYS A 65 6.96 -6.07 9.04
N VAL A 66 6.09 -5.12 9.37
CA VAL A 66 6.47 -3.72 9.64
C VAL A 66 5.92 -3.28 10.99
N LYS A 67 6.78 -2.82 11.88
CA LYS A 67 6.40 -2.38 13.25
C LYS A 67 5.52 -3.43 13.97
N GLY A 68 5.87 -4.72 13.84
CA GLY A 68 5.16 -5.83 14.49
C GLY A 68 3.84 -6.24 13.83
N ARG A 69 3.45 -5.64 12.71
CA ARG A 69 2.26 -5.99 11.94
C ARG A 69 2.65 -6.75 10.67
N ASN A 70 1.98 -7.85 10.39
CA ASN A 70 2.15 -8.58 9.13
C ASN A 70 1.22 -7.96 8.08
N LEU A 71 1.80 -7.36 7.05
CA LEU A 71 1.10 -6.67 5.96
C LEU A 71 1.12 -7.53 4.71
N ARG A 72 -0.04 -8.05 4.29
CA ARG A 72 -0.21 -8.89 3.10
C ARG A 72 -0.82 -8.13 1.93
N SER A 73 -1.58 -7.08 2.25
CA SER A 73 -2.34 -6.29 1.28
C SER A 73 -2.05 -4.81 1.41
N PHE A 74 -1.85 -4.17 0.25
CA PHE A 74 -1.61 -2.73 0.15
C PHE A 74 -2.62 -2.14 -0.82
N VAL A 75 -3.40 -1.14 -0.39
CA VAL A 75 -4.25 -0.37 -1.30
C VAL A 75 -3.49 0.82 -1.85
N TYR A 76 -3.35 0.87 -3.16
CA TYR A 76 -2.69 1.96 -3.86
C TYR A 76 -3.69 3.10 -4.12
N THR A 77 -3.72 4.08 -3.23
CA THR A 77 -4.70 5.19 -3.31
C THR A 77 -4.32 6.39 -2.44
N THR A 78 -4.82 7.56 -2.85
CA THR A 78 -4.87 8.79 -2.04
C THR A 78 -6.31 9.24 -1.78
N ASP A 79 -7.29 8.48 -2.25
CA ASP A 79 -8.71 8.76 -2.03
C ASP A 79 -9.09 8.39 -0.58
N VAL A 80 -9.42 9.41 0.21
CA VAL A 80 -9.76 9.26 1.63
C VAL A 80 -11.00 8.41 1.86
N ALA A 81 -11.95 8.39 0.92
CA ALA A 81 -13.14 7.56 1.03
C ALA A 81 -12.77 6.07 0.88
N ILE A 82 -11.83 5.75 -0.01
CA ILE A 82 -11.31 4.40 -0.16
C ILE A 82 -10.50 3.99 1.06
N ILE A 83 -9.60 4.86 1.52
CA ILE A 83 -8.77 4.64 2.72
C ILE A 83 -9.64 4.25 3.92
N ARG A 84 -10.78 4.93 4.10
CA ARG A 84 -11.70 4.69 5.22
C ARG A 84 -12.58 3.46 5.06
N ASN A 85 -12.79 2.96 3.84
CA ASN A 85 -13.76 1.91 3.54
C ASN A 85 -13.14 0.66 2.89
N CYS A 86 -11.82 0.46 3.01
CA CYS A 86 -11.15 -0.76 2.59
C CYS A 86 -10.61 -1.55 3.78
N ASN A 87 -10.43 -2.86 3.59
CA ASN A 87 -9.84 -3.76 4.59
C ASN A 87 -8.38 -4.16 4.25
N ALA A 88 -7.69 -3.39 3.42
CA ALA A 88 -6.27 -3.60 3.17
C ALA A 88 -5.45 -3.39 4.45
N ASP A 89 -4.40 -4.18 4.63
CA ASP A 89 -3.53 -4.11 5.81
C ASP A 89 -2.74 -2.80 5.88
N ALA A 90 -2.44 -2.21 4.72
CA ALA A 90 -1.71 -0.94 4.61
C ALA A 90 -2.18 -0.11 3.42
N ILE A 91 -1.82 1.16 3.44
CA ILE A 91 -2.12 2.14 2.39
C ILE A 91 -0.80 2.54 1.72
N PHE A 92 -0.81 2.54 0.38
CA PHE A 92 0.31 2.92 -0.45
C PHE A 92 -0.04 4.22 -1.18
N ALA A 93 0.30 5.36 -0.55
CA ALA A 93 -0.09 6.68 -1.00
C ALA A 93 1.01 7.30 -1.88
N VAL A 94 0.92 7.04 -3.17
CA VAL A 94 1.81 7.60 -4.20
C VAL A 94 0.96 8.29 -5.26
N TYR A 95 1.39 9.46 -5.71
CA TYR A 95 0.70 10.26 -6.72
C TYR A 95 1.70 10.92 -7.67
N PRO A 96 1.30 11.27 -8.92
CA PRO A 96 2.22 11.68 -9.98
C PRO A 96 2.60 13.17 -9.94
N PHE A 97 2.52 13.80 -8.77
CA PHE A 97 2.85 15.21 -8.58
C PHE A 97 3.99 15.36 -7.57
N THR A 98 4.52 16.57 -7.46
CA THR A 98 5.51 16.90 -6.43
C THR A 98 4.96 16.59 -5.04
N GLY A 99 5.73 15.88 -4.23
CA GLY A 99 5.33 15.53 -2.86
C GLY A 99 5.13 16.78 -2.00
N GLU A 100 4.03 16.78 -1.25
CA GLU A 100 3.66 17.88 -0.35
C GLU A 100 3.36 17.32 1.06
N PRO A 101 4.03 17.84 2.12
CA PRO A 101 3.80 17.40 3.49
C PRO A 101 2.35 17.55 3.95
N ILE A 102 1.62 18.54 3.44
CA ILE A 102 0.22 18.75 3.80
C ILE A 102 -0.68 17.62 3.30
N ILE A 103 -0.38 17.02 2.15
CA ILE A 103 -1.11 15.86 1.62
C ILE A 103 -0.83 14.66 2.53
N THR A 104 0.43 14.43 2.88
CA THR A 104 0.81 13.35 3.84
C THR A 104 0.07 13.52 5.16
N GLN A 105 0.05 14.72 5.73
CA GLN A 105 -0.65 15.02 6.96
C GLN A 105 -2.16 14.75 6.86
N ALA A 106 -2.79 15.14 5.76
CA ALA A 106 -4.21 14.90 5.53
C ALA A 106 -4.53 13.40 5.46
N LEU A 107 -3.69 12.62 4.75
CA LEU A 107 -3.85 11.17 4.66
C LEU A 107 -3.62 10.49 6.01
N MET A 108 -2.60 10.91 6.76
CA MET A 108 -2.33 10.40 8.11
C MET A 108 -3.50 10.65 9.06
N SER A 109 -4.20 11.78 8.96
CA SER A 109 -5.33 12.12 9.83
C SER A 109 -6.56 11.22 9.61
N VAL A 110 -6.69 10.59 8.45
CA VAL A 110 -7.82 9.72 8.10
C VAL A 110 -7.46 8.23 8.05
N ALA A 111 -6.19 7.90 7.88
CA ALA A 111 -5.73 6.52 7.79
C ALA A 111 -5.83 5.82 9.15
N GLN A 112 -6.41 4.61 9.16
CA GLN A 112 -6.42 3.72 10.33
C GLN A 112 -5.34 2.64 10.23
N ASN A 113 -4.89 2.37 9.02
CA ASN A 113 -3.87 1.38 8.70
C ASN A 113 -2.52 2.04 8.39
N PRO A 114 -1.40 1.32 8.52
CA PRO A 114 -0.07 1.81 8.18
C PRO A 114 -0.04 2.50 6.82
N LEU A 115 0.52 3.71 6.76
CA LEU A 115 0.62 4.51 5.55
C LEU A 115 2.06 4.53 5.03
N PHE A 116 2.24 4.13 3.77
CA PHE A 116 3.48 4.25 3.01
C PHE A 116 3.35 5.43 2.05
N VAL A 117 4.28 6.37 2.09
CA VAL A 117 4.16 7.67 1.42
C VAL A 117 5.20 7.85 0.32
N GLY A 118 4.77 8.26 -0.86
CA GLY A 118 5.67 8.64 -1.95
C GLY A 118 6.42 9.93 -1.63
N VAL A 119 7.76 9.85 -1.65
CA VAL A 119 8.64 10.98 -1.31
C VAL A 119 9.59 11.37 -2.43
N GLY A 120 9.79 10.51 -3.42
CA GLY A 120 10.74 10.77 -4.50
C GLY A 120 10.49 10.02 -5.79
N GLY A 121 11.19 10.44 -6.83
CA GLY A 121 11.04 10.00 -8.20
C GLY A 121 10.09 10.88 -9.01
N GLY A 122 10.28 10.91 -10.32
CA GLY A 122 9.52 11.82 -11.18
C GLY A 122 9.87 13.29 -10.92
N THR A 123 8.90 14.09 -10.51
CA THR A 123 9.06 15.54 -10.30
C THR A 123 9.77 15.92 -8.99
N THR A 124 9.92 14.99 -8.05
CA THR A 124 10.59 15.23 -6.77
C THR A 124 11.96 14.57 -6.75
N THR A 125 13.02 15.39 -6.70
CA THR A 125 14.42 14.94 -6.78
C THR A 125 15.32 15.73 -5.81
N GLY A 126 16.55 15.27 -5.64
CA GLY A 126 17.58 15.93 -4.83
C GLY A 126 17.27 15.98 -3.33
N SER A 127 17.72 17.03 -2.65
CA SER A 127 17.55 17.20 -1.19
C SER A 127 16.09 17.20 -0.74
N ARG A 128 15.18 17.63 -1.60
CA ARG A 128 13.74 17.63 -1.31
C ARG A 128 13.21 16.22 -1.00
N VAL A 129 13.74 15.19 -1.65
CA VAL A 129 13.37 13.78 -1.36
C VAL A 129 13.70 13.42 0.07
N ILE A 130 14.89 13.80 0.53
CA ILE A 130 15.38 13.53 1.89
C ILE A 130 14.53 14.26 2.92
N GLU A 131 14.26 15.55 2.68
CA GLU A 131 13.42 16.38 3.55
C GLU A 131 11.99 15.79 3.67
N LEU A 132 11.39 15.40 2.55
CA LEU A 132 10.06 14.77 2.56
C LEU A 132 10.05 13.42 3.27
N ALA A 133 11.10 12.61 3.13
CA ALA A 133 11.23 11.34 3.83
C ALA A 133 11.29 11.54 5.35
N MET A 134 12.12 12.48 5.84
CA MET A 134 12.18 12.84 7.25
C MET A 134 10.84 13.37 7.77
N MET A 135 10.18 14.25 7.01
CA MET A 135 8.87 14.77 7.40
C MET A 135 7.81 13.69 7.46
N ALA A 136 7.80 12.77 6.50
CA ALA A 136 6.85 11.64 6.49
C ALA A 136 7.05 10.74 7.71
N GLU A 137 8.31 10.42 8.07
CA GLU A 137 8.63 9.66 9.27
C GLU A 137 8.17 10.39 10.54
N MET A 138 8.48 11.67 10.69
CA MET A 138 8.07 12.49 11.83
C MET A 138 6.55 12.62 11.96
N GLN A 139 5.83 12.56 10.84
CA GLN A 139 4.36 12.51 10.80
C GLN A 139 3.79 11.13 11.12
N GLY A 140 4.62 10.09 11.26
CA GLY A 140 4.21 8.75 11.66
C GLY A 140 4.00 7.77 10.51
N ALA A 141 4.51 8.04 9.32
CA ALA A 141 4.47 7.10 8.19
C ALA A 141 5.08 5.73 8.59
N ALA A 142 4.55 4.67 8.02
CA ALA A 142 5.05 3.31 8.24
C ALA A 142 6.24 2.98 7.34
N GLY A 143 6.40 3.71 6.25
CA GLY A 143 7.49 3.61 5.30
C GLY A 143 7.43 4.73 4.27
N VAL A 144 8.51 4.92 3.53
CA VAL A 144 8.59 5.87 2.43
C VAL A 144 8.81 5.15 1.10
N VAL A 145 8.31 5.75 0.02
CA VAL A 145 8.34 5.14 -1.31
C VAL A 145 9.11 6.03 -2.27
N LEU A 146 10.07 5.43 -2.94
CA LEU A 146 10.81 5.99 -4.05
C LEU A 146 10.32 5.35 -5.36
N ASN A 147 9.81 6.18 -6.27
CA ASN A 147 9.34 5.71 -7.57
C ASN A 147 10.49 5.25 -8.46
N ALA A 148 10.18 4.51 -9.53
CA ALA A 148 11.14 3.87 -10.41
C ALA A 148 12.28 4.78 -10.93
N PRO A 149 12.05 6.06 -11.27
CA PRO A 149 13.11 6.96 -11.72
C PRO A 149 14.17 7.33 -10.67
N SER A 150 13.93 7.04 -9.37
CA SER A 150 14.92 7.33 -8.32
C SER A 150 16.19 6.50 -8.52
N SER A 151 17.35 7.15 -8.41
CA SER A 151 18.66 6.49 -8.50
C SER A 151 18.97 5.67 -7.24
N PRO A 152 19.89 4.70 -7.31
CA PRO A 152 20.42 3.98 -6.14
C PRO A 152 21.01 4.95 -5.09
N GLU A 153 21.71 5.99 -5.50
CA GLU A 153 22.22 7.03 -4.61
C GLU A 153 21.09 7.71 -3.81
N THR A 154 19.95 7.97 -4.46
CA THR A 154 18.77 8.53 -3.76
C THR A 154 18.23 7.54 -2.72
N VAL A 155 18.22 6.25 -3.01
CA VAL A 155 17.83 5.19 -2.06
C VAL A 155 18.75 5.20 -0.84
N GLU A 156 20.08 5.21 -1.06
CA GLU A 156 21.09 5.24 0.00
C GLU A 156 20.95 6.49 0.89
N ASN A 157 20.81 7.66 0.28
CA ASN A 157 20.66 8.92 1.01
C ASN A 157 19.40 8.93 1.88
N VAL A 158 18.29 8.39 1.40
CA VAL A 158 17.05 8.28 2.19
C VAL A 158 17.21 7.23 3.29
N MET A 159 17.73 6.05 2.96
CA MET A 159 17.91 4.94 3.90
C MET A 159 18.81 5.33 5.09
N THR A 160 19.86 6.12 4.85
CA THR A 160 20.75 6.60 5.92
C THR A 160 20.14 7.72 6.77
N THR A 161 19.00 8.27 6.36
CA THR A 161 18.38 9.43 7.02
C THR A 161 17.15 9.07 7.86
N VAL A 162 16.40 8.01 7.48
CA VAL A 162 15.16 7.60 8.16
C VAL A 162 15.28 6.20 8.76
N ASP A 163 14.57 5.94 9.87
CA ASP A 163 14.51 4.64 10.52
C ASP A 163 13.34 3.75 10.04
N ILE A 164 12.48 4.30 9.18
CA ILE A 164 11.37 3.56 8.57
C ILE A 164 11.76 2.91 7.24
N PRO A 165 11.13 1.79 6.84
CA PRO A 165 11.49 1.09 5.60
C PRO A 165 11.41 1.98 4.37
N VAL A 166 12.44 1.91 3.53
CA VAL A 166 12.49 2.52 2.21
C VAL A 166 12.04 1.51 1.18
N VAL A 167 10.93 1.82 0.49
CA VAL A 167 10.40 1.03 -0.62
C VAL A 167 10.92 1.60 -1.93
N ALA A 168 11.66 0.80 -2.70
CA ALA A 168 12.11 1.18 -4.03
C ALA A 168 11.22 0.56 -5.11
N SER A 169 10.61 1.38 -5.96
CA SER A 169 9.82 0.90 -7.09
C SER A 169 10.71 0.52 -8.26
N VAL A 170 10.37 -0.58 -8.94
CA VAL A 170 11.01 -1.06 -10.16
C VAL A 170 9.96 -1.45 -11.19
N VAL A 171 10.24 -1.20 -12.48
CA VAL A 171 9.30 -1.45 -13.59
C VAL A 171 9.80 -2.52 -14.56
N ALA A 172 11.02 -2.99 -14.37
CA ALA A 172 11.65 -4.05 -15.16
C ALA A 172 12.73 -4.73 -14.34
N ASP A 173 13.11 -5.93 -14.73
CA ASP A 173 14.27 -6.63 -14.19
C ASP A 173 15.52 -6.20 -14.97
N ASN A 174 16.33 -5.36 -14.35
CA ASN A 174 17.58 -4.83 -14.89
C ASN A 174 18.59 -4.60 -13.75
N GLU A 175 19.80 -4.15 -14.09
CA GLU A 175 20.89 -3.89 -13.14
C GLU A 175 20.50 -2.94 -11.99
N LEU A 176 19.60 -1.97 -12.24
CA LEU A 176 19.11 -1.04 -11.22
C LEU A 176 18.40 -1.73 -10.05
N VAL A 177 17.86 -2.94 -10.25
CA VAL A 177 17.21 -3.70 -9.15
C VAL A 177 18.26 -4.07 -8.12
N ASP A 178 19.37 -4.66 -8.56
CA ASP A 178 20.46 -5.11 -7.70
C ASP A 178 21.16 -3.92 -7.03
N GLU A 179 21.37 -2.84 -7.77
CA GLU A 179 21.95 -1.60 -7.24
C GLU A 179 21.05 -0.95 -6.16
N LYS A 180 19.73 -0.92 -6.34
CA LYS A 180 18.80 -0.39 -5.33
C LYS A 180 18.75 -1.26 -4.06
N ILE A 181 18.86 -2.57 -4.21
CA ILE A 181 18.97 -3.49 -3.07
C ILE A 181 20.27 -3.22 -2.31
N GLN A 182 21.39 -3.10 -3.00
CA GLN A 182 22.70 -2.79 -2.41
C GLN A 182 22.72 -1.41 -1.72
N ALA A 183 21.98 -0.45 -2.27
CA ALA A 183 21.80 0.87 -1.69
C ALA A 183 20.91 0.88 -0.43
N GLY A 184 20.38 -0.27 -0.01
CA GLY A 184 19.62 -0.43 1.23
C GLY A 184 18.11 -0.36 1.10
N ALA A 185 17.53 -0.55 -0.11
CA ALA A 185 16.08 -0.70 -0.23
C ALA A 185 15.59 -1.86 0.66
N ALA A 186 14.70 -1.56 1.58
CA ALA A 186 14.15 -2.56 2.51
C ALA A 186 13.05 -3.41 1.87
N ILE A 187 12.35 -2.87 0.89
CA ILE A 187 11.24 -3.51 0.17
C ILE A 187 11.32 -3.09 -1.30
N LEU A 188 11.11 -4.02 -2.22
CA LEU A 188 10.89 -3.71 -3.63
C LEU A 188 9.39 -3.65 -3.95
N ASN A 189 8.96 -2.62 -4.65
CA ASN A 189 7.65 -2.56 -5.28
C ASN A 189 7.81 -2.80 -6.79
N VAL A 190 7.39 -3.96 -7.26
CA VAL A 190 7.46 -4.34 -8.69
C VAL A 190 6.18 -3.92 -9.39
N ALA A 191 6.27 -2.90 -10.24
CA ALA A 191 5.18 -2.29 -10.99
C ALA A 191 5.43 -2.41 -12.51
N ALA A 192 5.52 -3.65 -13.00
CA ALA A 192 5.88 -3.96 -14.40
C ALA A 192 4.66 -4.29 -15.28
N GLY A 193 3.45 -3.96 -14.85
CA GLY A 193 2.21 -4.23 -15.59
C GLY A 193 2.05 -5.72 -15.88
N ALA A 194 1.84 -6.09 -17.14
CA ALA A 194 1.66 -7.50 -17.54
C ALA A 194 2.90 -8.38 -17.27
N ALA A 195 4.09 -7.78 -17.16
CA ALA A 195 5.33 -8.50 -16.87
C ALA A 195 5.61 -8.66 -15.36
N THR A 196 4.78 -8.08 -14.47
CA THR A 196 5.03 -8.08 -13.02
C THR A 196 5.33 -9.48 -12.48
N THR A 197 4.53 -10.48 -12.84
CA THR A 197 4.73 -11.87 -12.37
C THR A 197 6.11 -12.44 -12.76
N GLN A 198 6.53 -12.17 -14.01
CA GLN A 198 7.84 -12.64 -14.51
C GLN A 198 9.00 -11.94 -13.80
N VAL A 199 8.89 -10.62 -13.66
CA VAL A 199 9.90 -9.79 -12.99
C VAL A 199 10.04 -10.21 -11.51
N VAL A 200 8.91 -10.39 -10.79
CA VAL A 200 8.93 -10.87 -9.40
C VAL A 200 9.61 -12.22 -9.28
N ARG A 201 9.32 -13.16 -10.18
CA ARG A 201 9.95 -14.50 -10.17
C ARG A 201 11.46 -14.41 -10.36
N SER A 202 11.91 -13.66 -11.35
CA SER A 202 13.34 -13.48 -11.64
C SER A 202 14.08 -12.80 -10.48
N ILE A 203 13.51 -11.75 -9.89
CA ILE A 203 14.09 -11.10 -8.70
C ILE A 203 14.13 -12.07 -7.52
N ARG A 204 13.08 -12.86 -7.29
CA ARG A 204 13.02 -13.83 -6.19
C ARG A 204 14.09 -14.92 -6.31
N GLU A 205 14.43 -15.36 -7.52
CA GLU A 205 15.48 -16.33 -7.77
C GLU A 205 16.88 -15.79 -7.38
N ARG A 206 17.16 -14.51 -7.63
CA ARG A 206 18.43 -13.87 -7.25
C ARG A 206 18.46 -13.38 -5.80
N HIS A 207 17.34 -12.93 -5.29
CA HIS A 207 17.21 -12.35 -3.96
C HIS A 207 16.07 -13.03 -3.17
N PRO A 208 16.26 -14.28 -2.69
CA PRO A 208 15.23 -15.09 -2.07
C PRO A 208 14.63 -14.45 -0.80
N GLU A 209 15.41 -13.66 -0.07
CA GLU A 209 14.98 -13.04 1.20
C GLU A 209 14.41 -11.62 1.02
N MET A 210 14.52 -11.03 -0.18
CA MET A 210 14.06 -9.65 -0.40
C MET A 210 12.54 -9.54 -0.30
N PRO A 211 11.99 -8.67 0.56
CA PRO A 211 10.57 -8.40 0.59
C PRO A 211 10.11 -7.77 -0.73
N ILE A 212 9.09 -8.35 -1.37
CA ILE A 212 8.57 -7.87 -2.66
C ILE A 212 7.07 -7.60 -2.55
N MET A 213 6.67 -6.40 -2.95
CA MET A 213 5.31 -6.02 -3.27
C MET A 213 5.12 -6.15 -4.77
N ALA A 214 3.99 -6.72 -5.22
CA ALA A 214 3.62 -6.82 -6.63
C ALA A 214 2.40 -5.92 -6.90
N SER A 215 2.52 -4.98 -7.84
CA SER A 215 1.47 -4.02 -8.18
C SER A 215 1.22 -3.92 -9.69
#